data_af172c697ddf16c2ad3348de3f233b52
#
_entry.id   af172c697ddf16c2ad3348de3f233b52
#
_cell.length_a   1.000
_cell.length_b   1.000
_cell.length_c   1.000
_cell.angle_alpha   90.00
_cell.angle_beta   90.00
_cell.angle_gamma   90.00
#
_symmetry.space_group_name_H-M   'P 1'
#
loop_
_entity.id
_entity.type
_entity.pdbx_description
1 polymer ?
#
loop_
_entity_poly.entity_id
_entity_poly.type
_entity_poly.pdbx_seq_one_letter_code
_entity_poly.pdbx_strand_id
1 'polypeptide(L)'
;MAYARQIGTLPSMSETDDLMQRGADAYAAGDFAAAQDAWQAAADAGHDGAQDALRLVAHGDARRQVLWGKMAERENANAIWSLGVAAVERADLAGVREHWGQAATLDEALAGELAGLLECAPTAATEALAAMPDGALAFRLGELCLATGRDATALVWWNLAVAAGSPEAEALLERLGSERD
;
A
#
# COMPACT_ATOMS: atom_id res chain seq x y z
N MET A 1 24.14 -36.25 26.30
CA MET A 1 23.87 -35.40 25.15
C MET A 1 23.07 -34.20 25.62
N ALA A 2 23.72 -33.03 25.79
CA ALA A 2 23.11 -31.83 26.35
C ALA A 2 22.63 -30.96 25.18
N TYR A 3 21.31 -30.77 25.05
CA TYR A 3 20.72 -29.72 24.20
C TYR A 3 20.79 -28.42 24.97
N ALA A 4 21.82 -27.64 24.74
CA ALA A 4 21.85 -26.22 25.12
C ALA A 4 20.91 -25.47 24.18
N ARG A 5 19.70 -25.13 24.64
CA ARG A 5 18.87 -24.10 24.02
C ARG A 5 19.61 -22.78 24.14
N GLN A 6 20.02 -22.21 23.01
CA GLN A 6 20.37 -20.80 22.94
C GLN A 6 19.10 -20.00 23.26
N ILE A 7 19.00 -19.59 24.53
CA ILE A 7 18.04 -18.57 24.93
C ILE A 7 18.66 -17.26 24.46
N GLY A 8 18.21 -16.78 23.29
CA GLY A 8 18.52 -15.41 22.85
C GLY A 8 18.11 -14.46 23.96
N THR A 9 19.00 -13.58 24.32
CA THR A 9 18.72 -12.53 25.33
C THR A 9 17.52 -11.73 24.84
N LEU A 10 16.42 -11.72 25.60
CA LEU A 10 15.30 -10.83 25.33
C LEU A 10 15.82 -9.39 25.37
N PRO A 11 15.45 -8.54 24.41
CA PRO A 11 15.86 -7.14 24.40
C PRO A 11 15.39 -6.46 25.71
N SER A 12 16.15 -5.44 26.14
CA SER A 12 15.82 -4.69 27.34
C SER A 12 14.55 -3.87 27.13
N MET A 13 13.80 -3.53 28.19
CA MET A 13 12.61 -2.67 28.11
C MET A 13 12.89 -1.37 27.35
N SER A 14 14.08 -0.79 27.48
CA SER A 14 14.47 0.43 26.75
C SER A 14 14.60 0.21 25.23
N GLU A 15 15.04 -0.97 24.79
CA GLU A 15 15.13 -1.28 23.34
C GLU A 15 13.75 -1.49 22.70
N THR A 16 12.81 -2.06 23.44
CA THR A 16 11.43 -2.21 22.96
C THR A 16 10.70 -0.88 22.90
N ASP A 17 10.93 0.00 23.86
CA ASP A 17 10.39 1.36 23.87
C ASP A 17 10.95 2.20 22.72
N ASP A 18 12.24 2.05 22.38
CA ASP A 18 12.87 2.69 21.21
C ASP A 18 12.28 2.19 19.88
N LEU A 19 11.94 0.90 19.80
CA LEU A 19 11.23 0.34 18.64
C LEU A 19 9.83 0.92 18.51
N MET A 20 9.08 1.02 19.61
CA MET A 20 7.77 1.65 19.65
C MET A 20 7.83 3.11 19.21
N GLN A 21 8.80 3.87 19.69
CA GLN A 21 8.99 5.27 19.32
C GLN A 21 9.34 5.43 17.84
N ARG A 22 10.26 4.61 17.31
CA ARG A 22 10.59 4.61 15.87
C ARG A 22 9.37 4.30 15.01
N GLY A 23 8.55 3.34 15.42
CA GLY A 23 7.29 3.04 14.74
C GLY A 23 6.32 4.22 14.76
N ALA A 24 6.21 4.91 15.91
CA ALA A 24 5.36 6.09 16.04
C ALA A 24 5.85 7.26 15.18
N ASP A 25 7.16 7.49 15.12
CA ASP A 25 7.76 8.54 14.31
C ASP A 25 7.58 8.25 12.81
N ALA A 26 7.82 7.00 12.38
CA ALA A 26 7.56 6.56 11.01
C ALA A 26 6.08 6.69 10.63
N TYR A 27 5.18 6.28 11.52
CA TYR A 27 3.73 6.43 11.33
C TYR A 27 3.32 7.89 11.19
N ALA A 28 3.88 8.76 12.03
CA ALA A 28 3.64 10.22 11.96
C ALA A 28 4.21 10.85 10.67
N ALA A 29 5.29 10.27 10.14
CA ALA A 29 5.87 10.67 8.86
C ALA A 29 5.11 10.11 7.64
N GLY A 30 4.14 9.21 7.85
CA GLY A 30 3.40 8.53 6.77
C GLY A 30 4.12 7.31 6.20
N ASP A 31 5.27 6.92 6.75
CA ASP A 31 5.98 5.69 6.39
C ASP A 31 5.39 4.49 7.18
N PHE A 32 4.28 3.98 6.65
CA PHE A 32 3.53 2.92 7.32
C PHE A 32 4.23 1.56 7.25
N ALA A 33 5.08 1.33 6.23
CA ALA A 33 5.89 0.12 6.14
C ALA A 33 6.94 0.10 7.25
N ALA A 34 7.72 1.17 7.39
CA ALA A 34 8.70 1.31 8.46
C ALA A 34 8.04 1.30 9.86
N ALA A 35 6.84 1.87 9.99
CA ALA A 35 6.07 1.81 11.24
C ALA A 35 5.69 0.37 11.58
N GLN A 36 5.18 -0.39 10.60
CA GLN A 36 4.80 -1.79 10.78
C GLN A 36 6.01 -2.65 11.17
N ASP A 37 7.13 -2.49 10.47
CA ASP A 37 8.36 -3.24 10.76
C ASP A 37 8.88 -2.98 12.18
N ALA A 38 8.90 -1.70 12.59
CA ALA A 38 9.34 -1.33 13.92
C ALA A 38 8.41 -1.86 15.02
N TRP A 39 7.10 -1.76 14.84
CA TRP A 39 6.12 -2.30 15.79
C TRP A 39 6.07 -3.82 15.79
N GLN A 40 6.32 -4.48 14.65
CA GLN A 40 6.45 -5.94 14.62
C GLN A 40 7.67 -6.39 15.43
N ALA A 41 8.82 -5.72 15.25
CA ALA A 41 10.01 -5.99 16.04
C ALA A 41 9.79 -5.76 17.55
N ALA A 42 9.03 -4.72 17.92
CA ALA A 42 8.63 -4.48 19.32
C ALA A 42 7.71 -5.58 19.84
N ALA A 43 6.76 -6.07 19.04
CA ALA A 43 5.86 -7.16 19.40
C ALA A 43 6.60 -8.48 19.59
N ASP A 44 7.53 -8.80 18.68
CA ASP A 44 8.39 -9.99 18.75
C ASP A 44 9.31 -9.95 19.99
N ALA A 45 9.68 -8.74 20.41
CA ALA A 45 10.43 -8.48 21.62
C ALA A 45 9.57 -8.45 22.92
N GLY A 46 8.25 -8.62 22.79
CA GLY A 46 7.31 -8.75 23.91
C GLY A 46 6.77 -7.44 24.47
N HIS A 47 6.78 -6.34 23.71
CA HIS A 47 6.20 -5.07 24.17
C HIS A 47 4.67 -5.12 24.13
N ASP A 48 4.01 -4.90 25.26
CA ASP A 48 2.56 -5.06 25.43
C ASP A 48 1.72 -4.18 24.49
N GLY A 49 2.16 -2.95 24.20
CA GLY A 49 1.44 -2.02 23.32
C GLY A 49 1.64 -2.23 21.83
N ALA A 50 2.60 -3.07 21.41
CA ALA A 50 2.98 -3.20 20.01
C ALA A 50 1.88 -3.85 19.17
N GLN A 51 1.14 -4.80 19.72
CA GLN A 51 0.01 -5.44 19.04
C GLN A 51 -1.13 -4.45 18.75
N ASP A 52 -1.39 -3.49 19.63
CA ASP A 52 -2.40 -2.47 19.41
C ASP A 52 -1.93 -1.47 18.34
N ALA A 53 -0.64 -1.12 18.32
CA ALA A 53 -0.04 -0.31 17.27
C ALA A 53 -0.12 -1.00 15.89
N LEU A 54 0.18 -2.30 15.82
CA LEU A 54 0.03 -3.09 14.59
C LEU A 54 -1.41 -3.14 14.09
N ARG A 55 -2.40 -3.22 14.99
CA ARG A 55 -3.82 -3.15 14.60
C ARG A 55 -4.19 -1.81 13.96
N LEU A 56 -3.55 -0.71 14.36
CA LEU A 56 -3.74 0.59 13.69
C LEU A 56 -3.32 0.56 12.22
N VAL A 57 -2.26 -0.20 11.88
CA VAL A 57 -1.77 -0.34 10.50
C VAL A 57 -2.56 -1.39 9.73
N ALA A 58 -2.85 -2.55 10.37
CA ALA A 58 -3.40 -3.72 9.70
C ALA A 58 -4.86 -3.57 9.24
N HIS A 59 -5.64 -2.71 9.89
CA HIS A 59 -7.10 -2.75 9.69
C HIS A 59 -7.66 -1.64 8.81
N GLY A 60 -6.95 -1.02 7.85
CA GLY A 60 -7.57 -0.05 6.92
C GLY A 60 -8.55 0.93 7.61
N ASP A 61 -8.36 1.16 8.90
CA ASP A 61 -9.30 1.75 9.84
C ASP A 61 -9.65 3.17 9.40
N ALA A 62 -10.91 3.54 9.54
CA ALA A 62 -11.39 4.90 9.30
C ALA A 62 -10.54 5.96 10.03
N ARG A 63 -9.96 5.63 11.19
CA ARG A 63 -9.02 6.48 11.91
C ARG A 63 -7.71 6.72 11.17
N ARG A 64 -7.17 5.71 10.50
CA ARG A 64 -5.95 5.82 9.67
C ARG A 64 -6.20 6.76 8.50
N GLN A 65 -7.34 6.61 7.83
CA GLN A 65 -7.73 7.50 6.73
C GLN A 65 -7.94 8.95 7.18
N VAL A 66 -8.55 9.17 8.35
CA VAL A 66 -8.68 10.51 8.94
C VAL A 66 -7.31 11.12 9.26
N LEU A 67 -6.36 10.31 9.78
CA LEU A 67 -5.02 10.80 10.06
C LEU A 67 -4.28 11.13 8.76
N TRP A 68 -4.33 10.27 7.76
CA TRP A 68 -3.75 10.54 6.45
C TRP A 68 -4.36 11.79 5.80
N GLY A 69 -5.69 11.97 5.91
CA GLY A 69 -6.35 13.18 5.45
C GLY A 69 -5.77 14.44 6.09
N LYS A 70 -5.59 14.43 7.43
CA LYS A 70 -4.98 15.56 8.14
C LYS A 70 -3.50 15.80 7.76
N MET A 71 -2.76 14.75 7.46
CA MET A 71 -1.38 14.87 6.99
C MET A 71 -1.33 15.34 5.52
N ALA A 72 -2.29 14.90 4.70
CA ALA A 72 -2.44 15.34 3.32
C ALA A 72 -2.78 16.85 3.25
N GLU A 73 -3.59 17.37 4.18
CA GLU A 73 -3.85 18.83 4.30
C GLU A 73 -2.55 19.64 4.54
N ARG A 74 -1.48 19.01 5.00
CA ARG A 74 -0.15 19.58 5.17
C ARG A 74 0.80 19.25 4.03
N GLU A 75 0.27 18.84 2.88
CA GLU A 75 1.05 18.48 1.67
C GLU A 75 2.08 17.36 1.93
N ASN A 76 1.78 16.41 2.83
CA ASN A 76 2.63 15.24 3.05
C ASN A 76 2.42 14.23 1.91
N ALA A 77 3.35 14.16 0.98
CA ALA A 77 3.26 13.34 -0.22
C ALA A 77 3.05 11.84 0.09
N ASN A 78 3.76 11.30 1.09
CA ASN A 78 3.61 9.89 1.49
C ASN A 78 2.22 9.60 2.08
N ALA A 79 1.65 10.53 2.86
CA ALA A 79 0.30 10.37 3.38
C ALA A 79 -0.74 10.40 2.25
N ILE A 80 -0.57 11.30 1.28
CA ILE A 80 -1.43 11.38 0.09
C ILE A 80 -1.30 10.10 -0.75
N TRP A 81 -0.08 9.60 -0.97
CA TRP A 81 0.16 8.33 -1.63
C TRP A 81 -0.55 7.17 -0.94
N SER A 82 -0.50 7.11 0.39
CA SER A 82 -1.17 6.09 1.20
C SER A 82 -2.69 6.15 1.09
N LEU A 83 -3.28 7.34 0.91
CA LEU A 83 -4.71 7.46 0.57
C LEU A 83 -5.03 6.84 -0.80
N GLY A 84 -4.14 6.99 -1.77
CA GLY A 84 -4.24 6.32 -3.06
C GLY A 84 -4.17 4.79 -2.94
N VAL A 85 -3.25 4.27 -2.10
CA VAL A 85 -3.20 2.81 -1.79
C VAL A 85 -4.50 2.33 -1.16
N ALA A 86 -5.06 3.08 -0.21
CA ALA A 86 -6.36 2.76 0.37
C ALA A 86 -7.52 2.85 -0.66
N ALA A 87 -7.40 3.69 -1.67
CA ALA A 87 -8.35 3.73 -2.79
C ALA A 87 -8.23 2.47 -3.67
N VAL A 88 -7.01 1.97 -3.91
CA VAL A 88 -6.79 0.67 -4.59
C VAL A 88 -7.50 -0.47 -3.85
N GLU A 89 -7.39 -0.52 -2.52
CA GLU A 89 -8.03 -1.56 -1.70
C GLU A 89 -9.56 -1.52 -1.75
N ARG A 90 -10.14 -0.33 -1.98
CA ARG A 90 -11.59 -0.14 -2.10
C ARG A 90 -12.11 -0.18 -3.53
N ALA A 91 -11.25 -0.43 -4.51
CA ALA A 91 -11.56 -0.34 -5.93
C ALA A 91 -12.13 1.04 -6.36
N ASP A 92 -11.61 2.10 -5.74
CA ASP A 92 -11.96 3.49 -5.99
C ASP A 92 -11.01 4.13 -7.01
N LEU A 93 -11.35 4.05 -8.29
CA LEU A 93 -10.50 4.55 -9.38
C LEU A 93 -10.32 6.07 -9.33
N ALA A 94 -11.36 6.80 -8.92
CA ALA A 94 -11.30 8.26 -8.80
C ALA A 94 -10.34 8.68 -7.69
N GLY A 95 -10.41 8.02 -6.53
CA GLY A 95 -9.49 8.24 -5.42
C GLY A 95 -8.04 7.89 -5.77
N VAL A 96 -7.80 6.85 -6.56
CA VAL A 96 -6.45 6.53 -7.08
C VAL A 96 -5.91 7.67 -7.92
N ARG A 97 -6.68 8.17 -8.88
CA ARG A 97 -6.25 9.27 -9.76
C ARG A 97 -5.95 10.54 -8.97
N GLU A 98 -6.84 10.90 -8.05
CA GLU A 98 -6.70 12.09 -7.22
C GLU A 98 -5.43 12.03 -6.37
N HIS A 99 -5.32 11.01 -5.53
CA HIS A 99 -4.27 10.95 -4.53
C HIS A 99 -2.89 10.64 -5.12
N TRP A 100 -2.75 9.66 -6.01
CA TRP A 100 -1.46 9.38 -6.63
C TRP A 100 -1.01 10.49 -7.58
N GLY A 101 -1.94 11.13 -8.30
CA GLY A 101 -1.64 12.30 -9.11
C GLY A 101 -1.10 13.45 -8.27
N GLN A 102 -1.74 13.77 -7.14
CA GLN A 102 -1.29 14.81 -6.21
C GLN A 102 0.07 14.44 -5.57
N ALA A 103 0.23 13.23 -5.06
CA ALA A 103 1.48 12.78 -4.44
C ALA A 103 2.67 12.88 -5.41
N ALA A 104 2.49 12.45 -6.65
CA ALA A 104 3.52 12.50 -7.68
C ALA A 104 3.91 13.94 -8.10
N THR A 105 3.05 14.93 -7.88
CA THR A 105 3.43 16.34 -8.08
C THR A 105 4.27 16.91 -6.94
N LEU A 106 4.19 16.30 -5.75
CA LEU A 106 4.86 16.78 -4.55
C LEU A 106 6.20 16.08 -4.31
N ASP A 107 6.39 14.88 -4.86
CA ASP A 107 7.56 14.05 -4.60
C ASP A 107 8.02 13.31 -5.86
N GLU A 108 9.29 13.53 -6.24
CA GLU A 108 9.89 12.97 -7.47
C GLU A 108 10.04 11.44 -7.40
N ALA A 109 10.28 10.88 -6.21
CA ALA A 109 10.37 9.43 -6.02
C ALA A 109 9.02 8.77 -6.26
N LEU A 110 7.93 9.37 -5.74
CA LEU A 110 6.57 8.88 -5.97
C LEU A 110 6.12 9.06 -7.43
N ALA A 111 6.58 10.13 -8.10
CA ALA A 111 6.40 10.26 -9.55
C ALA A 111 7.11 9.13 -10.30
N GLY A 112 8.29 8.71 -9.85
CA GLY A 112 9.02 7.55 -10.37
C GLY A 112 8.27 6.23 -10.18
N GLU A 113 7.69 6.00 -9.00
CA GLU A 113 6.87 4.81 -8.73
C GLU A 113 5.62 4.77 -9.62
N LEU A 114 4.92 5.88 -9.74
CA LEU A 114 3.76 6.01 -10.61
C LEU A 114 4.13 5.77 -12.08
N ALA A 115 5.25 6.33 -12.52
CA ALA A 115 5.77 6.15 -13.88
C ALA A 115 6.08 4.69 -14.18
N GLY A 116 6.65 3.96 -13.21
CA GLY A 116 6.89 2.52 -13.33
C GLY A 116 5.59 1.72 -13.51
N LEU A 117 4.55 2.04 -12.75
CA LEU A 117 3.23 1.42 -12.88
C LEU A 117 2.59 1.70 -14.26
N LEU A 118 2.73 2.93 -14.75
CA LEU A 118 2.12 3.38 -16.01
C LEU A 118 3.00 3.13 -17.24
N GLU A 119 4.22 2.61 -17.06
CA GLU A 119 5.21 2.36 -18.11
C GLU A 119 5.55 3.65 -18.92
N CYS A 120 5.74 4.77 -18.23
CA CYS A 120 6.04 6.06 -18.83
C CYS A 120 7.24 6.74 -18.15
N ALA A 121 7.63 7.93 -18.63
CA ALA A 121 8.67 8.72 -17.97
C ALA A 121 8.11 9.39 -16.69
N PRO A 122 8.92 9.56 -15.60
CA PRO A 122 8.47 10.21 -14.36
C PRO A 122 7.88 11.60 -14.58
N THR A 123 8.44 12.37 -15.49
CA THR A 123 7.94 13.71 -15.84
C THR A 123 6.57 13.72 -16.55
N ALA A 124 6.14 12.58 -17.07
CA ALA A 124 4.85 12.39 -17.72
C ALA A 124 3.83 11.63 -16.86
N ALA A 125 4.22 11.17 -15.67
CA ALA A 125 3.42 10.23 -14.88
C ALA A 125 2.02 10.78 -14.52
N THR A 126 1.92 12.04 -14.10
CA THR A 126 0.65 12.67 -13.75
C THR A 126 -0.26 12.86 -14.95
N GLU A 127 0.31 13.29 -16.10
CA GLU A 127 -0.45 13.42 -17.36
C GLU A 127 -0.89 12.06 -17.88
N ALA A 128 -0.01 11.05 -17.84
CA ALA A 128 -0.31 9.69 -18.24
C ALA A 128 -1.44 9.09 -17.38
N LEU A 129 -1.39 9.29 -16.05
CA LEU A 129 -2.45 8.86 -15.14
C LEU A 129 -3.80 9.50 -15.48
N ALA A 130 -3.80 10.81 -15.75
CA ALA A 130 -5.02 11.53 -16.08
C ALA A 130 -5.60 11.14 -17.45
N ALA A 131 -4.74 10.85 -18.42
CA ALA A 131 -5.13 10.51 -19.79
C ALA A 131 -5.46 9.02 -19.99
N MET A 132 -5.01 8.14 -19.10
CA MET A 132 -5.21 6.70 -19.24
C MET A 132 -6.69 6.32 -19.16
N PRO A 133 -7.24 5.54 -20.10
CA PRO A 133 -8.63 5.05 -20.02
C PRO A 133 -8.87 4.23 -18.75
N ASP A 134 -10.08 4.30 -18.21
CA ASP A 134 -10.44 3.62 -16.95
C ASP A 134 -10.20 2.11 -17.02
N GLY A 135 -10.52 1.46 -18.13
CA GLY A 135 -10.27 0.04 -18.33
C GLY A 135 -8.78 -0.32 -18.29
N ALA A 136 -7.92 0.49 -18.91
CA ALA A 136 -6.49 0.27 -18.90
C ALA A 136 -5.88 0.49 -17.51
N LEU A 137 -6.29 1.55 -16.81
CA LEU A 137 -5.83 1.80 -15.44
C LEU A 137 -6.31 0.70 -14.48
N ALA A 138 -7.57 0.32 -14.54
CA ALA A 138 -8.10 -0.76 -13.72
C ALA A 138 -7.37 -2.10 -13.99
N PHE A 139 -7.01 -2.38 -15.23
CA PHE A 139 -6.21 -3.56 -15.58
C PHE A 139 -4.83 -3.53 -14.89
N ARG A 140 -4.10 -2.41 -14.97
CA ARG A 140 -2.80 -2.22 -14.31
C ARG A 140 -2.89 -2.34 -12.78
N LEU A 141 -3.96 -1.81 -12.18
CA LEU A 141 -4.18 -1.95 -10.74
C LEU A 141 -4.44 -3.40 -10.33
N GLY A 142 -5.11 -4.18 -11.17
CA GLY A 142 -5.26 -5.62 -11.01
C GLY A 142 -3.91 -6.35 -11.04
N GLU A 143 -3.04 -6.03 -12.01
CA GLU A 143 -1.68 -6.58 -12.08
C GLU A 143 -0.86 -6.23 -10.82
N LEU A 144 -0.91 -4.98 -10.35
CA LEU A 144 -0.25 -4.54 -9.12
C LEU A 144 -0.76 -5.32 -7.90
N CYS A 145 -2.07 -5.51 -7.78
CA CYS A 145 -2.67 -6.28 -6.69
C CYS A 145 -2.21 -7.74 -6.72
N LEU A 146 -2.16 -8.37 -7.90
CA LEU A 146 -1.65 -9.74 -8.05
C LEU A 146 -0.17 -9.81 -7.66
N ALA A 147 0.67 -8.90 -8.16
CA ALA A 147 2.10 -8.86 -7.85
C ALA A 147 2.39 -8.67 -6.35
N THR A 148 1.46 -8.09 -5.62
CA THR A 148 1.54 -7.88 -4.16
C THR A 148 0.76 -8.93 -3.34
N GLY A 149 0.33 -10.05 -3.96
CA GLY A 149 -0.35 -11.16 -3.29
C GLY A 149 -1.79 -10.86 -2.86
N ARG A 150 -2.44 -9.88 -3.50
CA ARG A 150 -3.83 -9.46 -3.23
C ARG A 150 -4.78 -9.99 -4.31
N ASP A 151 -4.82 -11.30 -4.48
CA ASP A 151 -5.51 -11.98 -5.57
C ASP A 151 -7.00 -11.64 -5.65
N ALA A 152 -7.69 -11.58 -4.50
CA ALA A 152 -9.11 -11.22 -4.46
C ALA A 152 -9.36 -9.78 -4.96
N THR A 153 -8.50 -8.84 -4.58
CA THR A 153 -8.58 -7.44 -5.02
C THR A 153 -8.21 -7.33 -6.51
N ALA A 154 -7.24 -8.11 -6.98
CA ALA A 154 -6.88 -8.17 -8.40
C ALA A 154 -8.08 -8.57 -9.27
N LEU A 155 -8.82 -9.59 -8.86
CA LEU A 155 -10.04 -10.02 -9.57
C LEU A 155 -11.12 -8.93 -9.62
N VAL A 156 -11.29 -8.16 -8.53
CA VAL A 156 -12.22 -7.01 -8.53
C VAL A 156 -11.79 -5.98 -9.56
N TRP A 157 -10.51 -5.61 -9.61
CA TRP A 157 -9.99 -4.65 -10.57
C TRP A 157 -10.12 -5.12 -12.01
N TRP A 158 -9.83 -6.39 -12.32
CA TRP A 158 -9.99 -6.94 -13.67
C TRP A 158 -11.45 -6.99 -14.11
N ASN A 159 -12.39 -7.30 -13.21
CA ASN A 159 -13.81 -7.20 -13.54
C ASN A 159 -14.24 -5.74 -13.82
N LEU A 160 -13.72 -4.77 -13.08
CA LEU A 160 -13.93 -3.35 -13.37
C LEU A 160 -13.33 -2.96 -14.72
N ALA A 161 -12.13 -3.48 -15.03
CA ALA A 161 -11.49 -3.24 -16.32
C ALA A 161 -12.32 -3.77 -17.49
N VAL A 162 -12.90 -4.99 -17.38
CA VAL A 162 -13.81 -5.54 -18.38
C VAL A 162 -15.07 -4.66 -18.51
N ALA A 163 -15.66 -4.25 -17.38
CA ALA A 163 -16.84 -3.36 -17.39
C ALA A 163 -16.55 -2.00 -18.05
N ALA A 164 -15.30 -1.55 -17.99
CA ALA A 164 -14.79 -0.34 -18.65
C ALA A 164 -14.23 -0.59 -20.07
N GLY A 165 -14.39 -1.82 -20.60
CA GLY A 165 -14.07 -2.15 -22.00
C GLY A 165 -12.60 -2.49 -22.24
N SER A 166 -11.84 -3.01 -21.27
CA SER A 166 -10.48 -3.50 -21.47
C SER A 166 -10.47 -4.89 -22.13
N PRO A 167 -9.97 -5.04 -23.36
CA PRO A 167 -9.87 -6.34 -24.02
C PRO A 167 -8.82 -7.24 -23.39
N GLU A 168 -7.78 -6.65 -22.77
CA GLU A 168 -6.74 -7.38 -22.06
C GLU A 168 -7.29 -8.09 -20.82
N ALA A 169 -8.17 -7.39 -20.06
CA ALA A 169 -8.83 -7.96 -18.88
C ALA A 169 -9.80 -9.08 -19.28
N GLU A 170 -10.57 -8.90 -20.35
CA GLU A 170 -11.48 -9.91 -20.89
C GLU A 170 -10.71 -11.19 -21.25
N ALA A 171 -9.67 -11.08 -22.06
CA ALA A 171 -8.84 -12.19 -22.46
C ALA A 171 -8.14 -12.89 -21.29
N LEU A 172 -7.75 -12.13 -20.24
CA LEU A 172 -7.14 -12.69 -19.03
C LEU A 172 -8.16 -13.51 -18.24
N LEU A 173 -9.35 -12.97 -17.98
CA LEU A 173 -10.38 -13.66 -17.21
C LEU A 173 -10.92 -14.90 -17.92
N GLU A 174 -11.03 -14.89 -19.25
CA GLU A 174 -11.37 -16.08 -20.06
C GLU A 174 -10.34 -17.20 -19.89
N ARG A 175 -9.04 -16.88 -19.90
CA ARG A 175 -7.98 -17.87 -19.68
C ARG A 175 -8.05 -18.46 -18.26
N LEU A 176 -8.22 -17.61 -17.25
CA LEU A 176 -8.34 -18.05 -15.85
C LEU A 176 -9.59 -18.93 -15.62
N GLY A 177 -10.66 -18.68 -16.35
CA GLY A 177 -11.87 -19.51 -16.34
C GLY A 177 -11.65 -20.88 -16.95
N SER A 178 -10.95 -20.93 -18.09
CA SER A 178 -10.71 -22.18 -18.83
C SER A 178 -9.72 -23.15 -18.18
N GLU A 179 -8.86 -22.66 -17.27
CA GLU A 179 -7.91 -23.50 -16.52
C GLU A 179 -8.54 -24.21 -15.31
N ARG A 180 -9.79 -23.89 -15.00
CA ARG A 180 -10.54 -24.47 -13.85
C ARG A 180 -11.50 -25.61 -14.23
N ASP A 181 -11.72 -25.81 -15.52
CA ASP A 181 -12.55 -26.89 -16.10
C ASP A 181 -11.68 -28.06 -16.55
#